data_02d42c17d10529e28a89b7b78206db24
#
_entry.id   02d42c17d10529e28a89b7b78206db24
#
_cell.length_a   1.000
_cell.length_b   1.000
_cell.length_c   1.000
_cell.angle_alpha   90.00
_cell.angle_beta   90.00
_cell.angle_gamma   90.00
#
_symmetry.space_group_name_H-M   'P 1'
#
loop_
_entity.id
_entity.type
_entity.pdbx_description
1 polymer ?
#
loop_
_entity_poly.entity_id
_entity_poly.type
_entity_poly.pdbx_seq_one_letter_code
_entity_poly.pdbx_strand_id
1 'polypeptide(L)'
;MKTIGLIGGTGWVSSIEYYQFINREINRRLGGQQAARCILWSFNYGEIDVLINQKNDLESVYKMVRNAAEKLESCGADCILLCANTLHMYAERLRKEINIPLIHIAEATASEINKAGLRKVAVLGTKFTMEKDFYRSKLAESAIEMMIPRDEDRDFIHNAIPGELLKNILKPETKARFLEIINNLILNGAEGIVLGCTEIPLLIKQEDVAVPVFDTTFIHSKAAVDFALK
;
A
#
# COMPACT_ATOMS: atom_id res chain seq x y z
N MET A 1 4.27 -24.06 -4.70
CA MET A 1 4.07 -22.66 -4.23
C MET A 1 5.10 -21.78 -4.91
N LYS A 2 4.65 -20.70 -5.53
CA LYS A 2 5.49 -19.69 -6.20
C LYS A 2 6.24 -18.82 -5.21
N THR A 3 7.35 -18.21 -5.63
CA THR A 3 8.19 -17.34 -4.82
C THR A 3 7.77 -15.88 -4.99
N ILE A 4 7.54 -15.18 -3.88
CA ILE A 4 7.08 -13.79 -3.87
C ILE A 4 8.29 -12.86 -3.72
N GLY A 5 8.50 -11.95 -4.69
CA GLY A 5 9.49 -10.88 -4.62
C GLY A 5 8.90 -9.63 -3.98
N LEU A 6 9.48 -9.18 -2.87
CA LEU A 6 9.06 -8.00 -2.11
C LEU A 6 10.07 -6.88 -2.31
N ILE A 7 9.60 -5.71 -2.77
CA ILE A 7 10.37 -4.46 -2.80
C ILE A 7 9.89 -3.60 -1.64
N GLY A 8 10.65 -3.62 -0.56
CA GLY A 8 10.34 -2.97 0.71
C GLY A 8 11.39 -1.94 1.14
N GLY A 9 11.39 -1.58 2.44
CA GLY A 9 12.33 -0.63 3.03
C GLY A 9 11.96 0.84 2.85
N THR A 10 10.87 1.16 2.15
CA THR A 10 10.31 2.52 2.04
C THR A 10 9.43 2.90 3.23
N GLY A 11 9.29 2.03 4.15
CA GLY A 11 8.85 1.99 5.51
C GLY A 11 9.24 0.60 5.99
N TRP A 12 10.36 0.45 6.70
CA TRP A 12 10.83 -0.87 7.12
C TRP A 12 9.81 -1.59 8.01
N VAL A 13 9.01 -0.83 8.78
CA VAL A 13 7.93 -1.35 9.62
C VAL A 13 6.88 -2.06 8.75
N SER A 14 6.42 -1.41 7.67
CA SER A 14 5.46 -2.02 6.74
C SER A 14 6.01 -3.24 6.02
N SER A 15 7.32 -3.29 5.75
CA SER A 15 7.94 -4.49 5.15
C SER A 15 7.84 -5.71 6.08
N ILE A 16 7.94 -5.49 7.40
CA ILE A 16 7.69 -6.52 8.43
C ILE A 16 6.23 -6.99 8.39
N GLU A 17 5.27 -6.05 8.31
CA GLU A 17 3.84 -6.37 8.22
C GLU A 17 3.52 -7.22 6.98
N TYR A 18 4.07 -6.87 5.81
CA TYR A 18 3.95 -7.69 4.60
C TYR A 18 4.45 -9.11 4.83
N TYR A 19 5.64 -9.27 5.38
CA TYR A 19 6.20 -10.58 5.67
C TYR A 19 5.35 -11.38 6.64
N GLN A 20 4.84 -10.74 7.69
CA GLN A 20 3.96 -11.38 8.68
C GLN A 20 2.62 -11.79 8.06
N PHE A 21 1.94 -10.90 7.34
CA PHE A 21 0.63 -11.19 6.74
C PHE A 21 0.72 -12.32 5.72
N ILE A 22 1.71 -12.29 4.85
CA ILE A 22 1.94 -13.33 3.83
C ILE A 22 2.16 -14.69 4.52
N ASN A 23 3.05 -14.76 5.50
CA ASN A 23 3.35 -16.02 6.18
C ASN A 23 2.16 -16.54 7.02
N ARG A 24 1.46 -15.66 7.75
CA ARG A 24 0.26 -16.04 8.48
C ARG A 24 -0.82 -16.58 7.55
N GLU A 25 -1.04 -15.95 6.40
CA GLU A 25 -2.05 -16.36 5.45
C GLU A 25 -1.69 -17.68 4.74
N ILE A 26 -0.43 -17.89 4.38
CA ILE A 26 0.07 -19.18 3.85
C ILE A 26 -0.13 -20.28 4.90
N ASN A 27 0.30 -20.05 6.15
CA ASN A 27 0.15 -21.02 7.21
C ASN A 27 -1.32 -21.34 7.52
N ARG A 28 -2.19 -20.31 7.54
CA ARG A 28 -3.63 -20.50 7.73
C ARG A 28 -4.27 -21.39 6.66
N ARG A 29 -3.80 -21.29 5.39
CA ARG A 29 -4.36 -22.07 4.27
C ARG A 29 -3.78 -23.47 4.13
N LEU A 30 -2.49 -23.64 4.40
CA LEU A 30 -1.78 -24.90 4.19
C LEU A 30 -1.56 -25.70 5.49
N GLY A 31 -1.59 -25.02 6.63
CA GLY A 31 -1.40 -25.64 7.95
C GLY A 31 0.05 -26.07 8.25
N GLY A 32 0.24 -26.72 9.38
CA GLY A 32 1.53 -27.27 9.81
C GLY A 32 2.63 -26.22 9.91
N GLN A 33 3.79 -26.54 9.40
CA GLN A 33 4.98 -25.67 9.39
C GLN A 33 5.14 -24.89 8.07
N GLN A 34 4.07 -24.75 7.27
CA GLN A 34 4.14 -24.06 5.99
C GLN A 34 4.33 -22.56 6.16
N ALA A 35 5.28 -22.02 5.39
CA ALA A 35 5.60 -20.61 5.29
C ALA A 35 5.78 -20.20 3.83
N ALA A 36 5.70 -18.92 3.55
CA ALA A 36 5.86 -18.40 2.20
C ALA A 36 7.31 -18.50 1.71
N ARG A 37 7.47 -18.72 0.40
CA ARG A 37 8.75 -18.47 -0.27
C ARG A 37 8.81 -17.00 -0.64
N CYS A 38 9.68 -16.22 0.01
CA CYS A 38 9.83 -14.79 -0.20
C CYS A 38 11.28 -14.40 -0.41
N ILE A 39 11.50 -13.42 -1.29
CA ILE A 39 12.76 -12.71 -1.43
C ILE A 39 12.47 -11.24 -1.14
N LEU A 40 13.11 -10.64 -0.14
CA LEU A 40 12.93 -9.23 0.21
C LEU A 40 14.14 -8.43 -0.24
N TRP A 41 13.91 -7.46 -1.12
CA TRP A 41 14.82 -6.36 -1.41
C TRP A 41 14.41 -5.17 -0.56
N SER A 42 15.21 -4.82 0.45
CA SER A 42 14.92 -3.71 1.36
C SER A 42 15.78 -2.51 1.03
N PHE A 43 15.14 -1.38 0.69
CA PHE A 43 15.81 -0.09 0.50
C PHE A 43 16.18 0.57 1.83
N ASN A 44 17.18 1.44 1.79
CA ASN A 44 17.37 2.48 2.79
C ASN A 44 16.47 3.68 2.43
N TYR A 45 15.41 3.92 3.21
CA TYR A 45 14.47 5.00 2.93
C TYR A 45 15.14 6.38 2.89
N GLY A 46 16.18 6.61 3.70
CA GLY A 46 16.91 7.88 3.70
C GLY A 46 17.49 8.26 2.33
N GLU A 47 17.92 7.26 1.53
CA GLU A 47 18.42 7.52 0.17
C GLU A 47 17.28 7.92 -0.78
N ILE A 48 16.11 7.29 -0.65
CA ILE A 48 14.92 7.61 -1.44
C ILE A 48 14.36 8.98 -1.03
N ASP A 49 14.32 9.28 0.26
CA ASP A 49 13.85 10.56 0.80
C ASP A 49 14.65 11.75 0.25
N VAL A 50 15.98 11.62 0.22
CA VAL A 50 16.86 12.62 -0.41
C VAL A 50 16.52 12.83 -1.89
N LEU A 51 16.29 11.76 -2.63
CA LEU A 51 15.94 11.86 -4.06
C LEU A 51 14.58 12.53 -4.27
N ILE A 52 13.56 12.14 -3.49
CA ILE A 52 12.21 12.67 -3.64
C ILE A 52 12.12 14.12 -3.12
N ASN A 53 12.48 14.34 -1.86
CA ASN A 53 12.14 15.57 -1.15
C ASN A 53 13.19 16.67 -1.27
N GLN A 54 14.48 16.34 -1.52
CA GLN A 54 15.54 17.33 -1.65
C GLN A 54 15.93 17.59 -3.10
N LYS A 55 15.97 16.54 -3.92
CA LYS A 55 16.43 16.64 -5.32
C LYS A 55 15.30 16.66 -6.35
N ASN A 56 14.07 16.29 -5.94
CA ASN A 56 12.93 16.08 -6.85
C ASN A 56 13.27 15.13 -8.04
N ASP A 57 14.10 14.11 -7.77
CA ASP A 57 14.63 13.18 -8.78
C ASP A 57 13.85 11.86 -8.74
N LEU A 58 12.64 11.91 -9.25
CA LEU A 58 11.75 10.73 -9.33
C LEU A 58 12.28 9.68 -10.31
N GLU A 59 13.08 10.07 -11.30
CA GLU A 59 13.65 9.13 -12.27
C GLU A 59 14.74 8.26 -11.66
N SER A 60 15.57 8.80 -10.77
CA SER A 60 16.54 7.98 -10.02
C SER A 60 15.86 7.00 -9.09
N VAL A 61 14.75 7.39 -8.43
CA VAL A 61 13.93 6.47 -7.63
C VAL A 61 13.36 5.35 -8.50
N TYR A 62 12.83 5.68 -9.69
CA TYR A 62 12.36 4.66 -10.63
C TYR A 62 13.46 3.65 -11.00
N LYS A 63 14.67 4.14 -11.33
CA LYS A 63 15.81 3.27 -11.67
C LYS A 63 16.19 2.33 -10.52
N MET A 64 16.12 2.80 -9.26
CA MET A 64 16.33 1.96 -8.08
C MET A 64 15.27 0.85 -7.98
N VAL A 65 13.99 1.19 -8.15
CA VAL A 65 12.87 0.22 -8.10
C VAL A 65 12.99 -0.80 -9.23
N ARG A 66 13.27 -0.37 -10.45
CA ARG A 66 13.49 -1.24 -11.60
C ARG A 66 14.63 -2.22 -11.36
N ASN A 67 15.81 -1.74 -10.95
CA ASN A 67 16.97 -2.59 -10.66
C ASN A 67 16.65 -3.62 -9.57
N ALA A 68 15.90 -3.25 -8.54
CA ALA A 68 15.45 -4.18 -7.51
C ALA A 68 14.52 -5.27 -8.09
N ALA A 69 13.58 -4.89 -8.95
CA ALA A 69 12.67 -5.84 -9.60
C ALA A 69 13.41 -6.81 -10.53
N GLU A 70 14.34 -6.32 -11.37
CA GLU A 70 15.19 -7.16 -12.24
C GLU A 70 16.02 -8.16 -11.44
N LYS A 71 16.58 -7.73 -10.30
CA LYS A 71 17.35 -8.62 -9.41
C LYS A 71 16.47 -9.67 -8.74
N LEU A 72 15.28 -9.29 -8.26
CA LEU A 72 14.33 -10.26 -7.69
C LEU A 72 13.90 -11.29 -8.72
N GLU A 73 13.60 -10.87 -9.95
CA GLU A 73 13.32 -11.77 -11.07
C GLU A 73 14.46 -12.73 -11.33
N SER A 74 15.70 -12.22 -11.42
CA SER A 74 16.91 -13.04 -11.64
C SER A 74 17.20 -14.00 -10.49
N CYS A 75 16.77 -13.68 -9.27
CA CYS A 75 16.86 -14.54 -8.09
C CYS A 75 15.73 -15.58 -8.00
N GLY A 76 14.82 -15.64 -8.98
CA GLY A 76 13.76 -16.63 -9.06
C GLY A 76 12.47 -16.23 -8.36
N ALA A 77 12.19 -14.93 -8.22
CA ALA A 77 10.85 -14.49 -7.86
C ALA A 77 9.87 -14.74 -9.02
N ASP A 78 8.66 -15.20 -8.70
CA ASP A 78 7.59 -15.45 -9.67
C ASP A 78 6.63 -14.26 -9.82
N CYS A 79 6.69 -13.30 -8.91
CA CYS A 79 5.95 -12.03 -8.98
C CYS A 79 6.65 -10.94 -8.17
N ILE A 80 6.26 -9.67 -8.41
CA ILE A 80 6.74 -8.51 -7.67
C ILE A 80 5.60 -7.87 -6.89
N LEU A 81 5.88 -7.53 -5.61
CA LEU A 81 5.08 -6.62 -4.79
C LEU A 81 5.91 -5.39 -4.45
N LEU A 82 5.32 -4.21 -4.69
CA LEU A 82 5.84 -2.95 -4.18
C LEU A 82 5.22 -2.71 -2.80
N CYS A 83 6.01 -2.85 -1.72
CA CYS A 83 5.52 -2.79 -0.34
C CYS A 83 5.24 -1.34 0.14
N ALA A 84 4.78 -0.48 -0.76
CA ALA A 84 4.35 0.89 -0.49
C ALA A 84 3.37 1.36 -1.55
N ASN A 85 2.29 2.06 -1.15
CA ASN A 85 1.32 2.59 -2.10
C ASN A 85 1.99 3.56 -3.10
N THR A 86 2.81 4.48 -2.62
CA THR A 86 3.45 5.52 -3.44
C THR A 86 4.30 4.96 -4.58
N LEU A 87 4.99 3.84 -4.39
CA LEU A 87 5.82 3.25 -5.45
C LEU A 87 5.01 2.75 -6.65
N HIS A 88 3.70 2.55 -6.48
CA HIS A 88 2.83 2.12 -7.59
C HIS A 88 2.64 3.19 -8.67
N MET A 89 3.09 4.44 -8.44
CA MET A 89 3.21 5.44 -9.50
C MET A 89 4.12 4.97 -10.66
N TYR A 90 5.01 4.00 -10.40
CA TYR A 90 5.91 3.41 -11.38
C TYR A 90 5.41 2.08 -11.98
N ALA A 91 4.29 1.54 -11.48
CA ALA A 91 3.86 0.18 -11.79
C ALA A 91 3.64 -0.07 -13.28
N GLU A 92 2.96 0.85 -13.99
CA GLU A 92 2.68 0.70 -15.42
C GLU A 92 3.93 0.74 -16.30
N ARG A 93 4.94 1.52 -15.89
CA ARG A 93 6.24 1.55 -16.55
C ARG A 93 7.03 0.28 -16.24
N LEU A 94 7.05 -0.13 -14.98
CA LEU A 94 7.78 -1.31 -14.52
C LEU A 94 7.25 -2.59 -15.16
N ARG A 95 5.93 -2.74 -15.30
CA ARG A 95 5.28 -3.89 -15.97
C ARG A 95 5.74 -4.11 -17.41
N LYS A 96 6.23 -3.07 -18.08
CA LYS A 96 6.75 -3.17 -19.48
C LYS A 96 8.21 -3.63 -19.53
N GLU A 97 8.91 -3.59 -18.41
CA GLU A 97 10.36 -3.81 -18.33
C GLU A 97 10.74 -5.09 -17.56
N ILE A 98 9.78 -5.75 -16.90
CA ILE A 98 9.95 -7.05 -16.21
C ILE A 98 9.09 -8.12 -16.87
N ASN A 99 9.49 -9.39 -16.78
CA ASN A 99 8.78 -10.51 -17.40
C ASN A 99 7.83 -11.25 -16.44
N ILE A 100 7.95 -10.98 -15.14
CA ILE A 100 7.08 -11.56 -14.10
C ILE A 100 5.98 -10.57 -13.70
N PRO A 101 4.78 -11.06 -13.30
CA PRO A 101 3.68 -10.17 -12.96
C PRO A 101 3.98 -9.30 -11.74
N LEU A 102 3.60 -8.01 -11.83
CA LEU A 102 3.50 -7.10 -10.72
C LEU A 102 2.08 -7.11 -10.19
N ILE A 103 1.91 -7.52 -8.93
CA ILE A 103 0.61 -7.48 -8.24
C ILE A 103 0.39 -6.04 -7.79
N HIS A 104 -0.66 -5.38 -8.30
CA HIS A 104 -0.88 -3.96 -8.08
C HIS A 104 -1.80 -3.72 -6.88
N ILE A 105 -1.33 -2.94 -5.89
CA ILE A 105 -2.05 -2.71 -4.64
C ILE A 105 -3.44 -2.08 -4.84
N ALA A 106 -3.57 -1.11 -5.75
CA ALA A 106 -4.85 -0.46 -6.02
C ALA A 106 -5.82 -1.37 -6.78
N GLU A 107 -5.33 -2.25 -7.68
CA GLU A 107 -6.17 -3.27 -8.35
C GLU A 107 -6.68 -4.30 -7.34
N ALA A 108 -5.82 -4.77 -6.43
CA ALA A 108 -6.22 -5.67 -5.35
C ALA A 108 -7.26 -5.01 -4.43
N THR A 109 -7.04 -3.74 -4.07
CA THR A 109 -7.98 -2.97 -3.23
C THR A 109 -9.31 -2.76 -3.95
N ALA A 110 -9.32 -2.38 -5.22
CA ALA A 110 -10.53 -2.23 -6.03
C ALA A 110 -11.35 -3.52 -6.10
N SER A 111 -10.67 -4.68 -6.22
CA SER A 111 -11.33 -5.98 -6.19
C SER A 111 -12.05 -6.24 -4.86
N GLU A 112 -11.45 -5.92 -3.72
CA GLU A 112 -12.10 -6.11 -2.40
C GLU A 112 -13.24 -5.10 -2.18
N ILE A 113 -13.11 -3.84 -2.65
CA ILE A 113 -14.18 -2.83 -2.60
C ILE A 113 -15.39 -3.32 -3.43
N ASN A 114 -15.16 -3.83 -4.63
CA ASN A 114 -16.23 -4.38 -5.48
C ASN A 114 -16.91 -5.62 -4.86
N LYS A 115 -16.16 -6.49 -4.18
CA LYS A 115 -16.73 -7.62 -3.42
C LYS A 115 -17.63 -7.15 -2.28
N ALA A 116 -17.31 -6.02 -1.67
CA ALA A 116 -18.16 -5.38 -0.66
C ALA A 116 -19.38 -4.64 -1.25
N GLY A 117 -19.50 -4.55 -2.57
CA GLY A 117 -20.61 -3.88 -3.26
C GLY A 117 -20.55 -2.36 -3.23
N LEU A 118 -19.42 -1.76 -2.84
CA LEU A 118 -19.25 -0.31 -2.69
C LEU A 118 -18.84 0.36 -4.00
N ARG A 119 -19.22 1.62 -4.17
CA ARG A 119 -18.95 2.41 -5.38
C ARG A 119 -18.23 3.72 -5.12
N LYS A 120 -18.18 4.16 -3.87
CA LYS A 120 -17.60 5.45 -3.49
C LYS A 120 -16.78 5.30 -2.21
N VAL A 121 -15.47 5.47 -2.30
CA VAL A 121 -14.57 5.29 -1.16
C VAL A 121 -13.68 6.50 -0.96
N ALA A 122 -13.33 6.78 0.31
CA ALA A 122 -12.33 7.79 0.62
C ALA A 122 -10.95 7.14 0.80
N VAL A 123 -9.92 7.75 0.22
CA VAL A 123 -8.54 7.29 0.31
C VAL A 123 -7.73 8.24 1.18
N LEU A 124 -7.10 7.70 2.24
CA LEU A 124 -6.18 8.39 3.10
C LEU A 124 -4.77 7.83 2.88
N GLY A 125 -3.77 8.71 2.70
CA GLY A 125 -2.40 8.28 2.46
C GLY A 125 -1.44 9.46 2.32
N THR A 126 -0.30 9.23 1.69
CA THR A 126 0.59 10.33 1.30
C THR A 126 -0.09 11.23 0.26
N LYS A 127 0.36 12.48 0.11
CA LYS A 127 -0.11 13.36 -0.99
C LYS A 127 0.02 12.68 -2.35
N PHE A 128 1.11 11.92 -2.60
CA PHE A 128 1.27 11.16 -3.84
C PHE A 128 0.11 10.17 -4.06
N THR A 129 -0.30 9.44 -3.04
CA THR A 129 -1.41 8.47 -3.13
C THR A 129 -2.76 9.16 -3.30
N MET A 130 -2.98 10.28 -2.61
CA MET A 130 -4.25 10.99 -2.67
C MET A 130 -4.42 11.84 -3.94
N GLU A 131 -3.36 12.50 -4.43
CA GLU A 131 -3.45 13.53 -5.46
C GLU A 131 -3.00 13.07 -6.86
N LYS A 132 -2.08 12.09 -6.95
CA LYS A 132 -1.62 11.59 -8.24
C LYS A 132 -2.62 10.58 -8.83
N ASP A 133 -2.65 10.51 -10.14
CA ASP A 133 -3.68 9.75 -10.87
C ASP A 133 -3.52 8.23 -10.78
N PHE A 134 -2.34 7.71 -10.47
CA PHE A 134 -2.05 6.27 -10.50
C PHE A 134 -2.96 5.41 -9.60
N TYR A 135 -3.47 5.98 -8.51
CA TYR A 135 -4.41 5.28 -7.63
C TYR A 135 -5.85 5.47 -8.10
N ARG A 136 -6.22 6.71 -8.40
CA ARG A 136 -7.56 7.09 -8.88
C ARG A 136 -7.94 6.35 -10.16
N SER A 137 -7.03 6.28 -11.14
CA SER A 137 -7.28 5.58 -12.41
C SER A 137 -7.61 4.11 -12.20
N LYS A 138 -6.90 3.41 -11.29
CA LYS A 138 -7.17 2.01 -10.99
C LYS A 138 -8.51 1.75 -10.29
N LEU A 139 -8.94 2.65 -9.43
CA LEU A 139 -10.29 2.59 -8.87
C LEU A 139 -11.36 2.88 -9.93
N ALA A 140 -11.13 3.88 -10.79
CA ALA A 140 -12.05 4.24 -11.87
C ALA A 140 -12.20 3.11 -12.91
N GLU A 141 -11.13 2.39 -13.27
CA GLU A 141 -11.19 1.19 -14.13
C GLU A 141 -12.15 0.12 -13.57
N SER A 142 -12.38 0.14 -12.25
CA SER A 142 -13.29 -0.76 -11.53
C SER A 142 -14.65 -0.12 -11.21
N ALA A 143 -14.97 1.04 -11.81
CA ALA A 143 -16.18 1.83 -11.57
C ALA A 143 -16.36 2.26 -10.09
N ILE A 144 -15.26 2.60 -9.41
CA ILE A 144 -15.22 3.10 -8.04
C ILE A 144 -14.81 4.56 -8.05
N GLU A 145 -15.66 5.43 -7.46
CA GLU A 145 -15.36 6.84 -7.25
C GLU A 145 -14.40 7.01 -6.07
N MET A 146 -13.31 7.73 -6.30
CA MET A 146 -12.33 8.06 -5.28
C MET A 146 -12.56 9.45 -4.71
N MET A 147 -12.86 9.53 -3.43
CA MET A 147 -12.85 10.77 -2.63
C MET A 147 -11.49 10.93 -1.94
N ILE A 148 -11.10 12.17 -1.70
CA ILE A 148 -9.94 12.52 -0.89
C ILE A 148 -10.32 13.62 0.12
N PRO A 149 -9.61 13.76 1.25
CA PRO A 149 -9.83 14.86 2.17
C PRO A 149 -9.57 16.22 1.51
N ARG A 150 -10.09 17.30 2.10
CA ARG A 150 -9.74 18.67 1.70
C ARG A 150 -8.26 18.98 1.95
N ASP A 151 -7.76 20.06 1.38
CA ASP A 151 -6.31 20.38 1.31
C ASP A 151 -5.64 20.38 2.70
N GLU A 152 -6.22 21.06 3.68
CA GLU A 152 -5.68 21.14 5.05
C GLU A 152 -5.60 19.76 5.73
N ASP A 153 -6.60 18.91 5.50
CA ASP A 153 -6.66 17.55 6.04
C ASP A 153 -5.65 16.64 5.35
N ARG A 154 -5.43 16.82 4.03
CA ARG A 154 -4.38 16.10 3.30
C ARG A 154 -2.99 16.47 3.79
N ASP A 155 -2.76 17.75 4.09
CA ASP A 155 -1.51 18.23 4.65
C ASP A 155 -1.25 17.62 6.03
N PHE A 156 -2.27 17.58 6.87
CA PHE A 156 -2.18 16.96 8.19
C PHE A 156 -1.83 15.47 8.09
N ILE A 157 -2.60 14.70 7.28
CA ILE A 157 -2.36 13.25 7.08
C ILE A 157 -0.96 13.02 6.54
N HIS A 158 -0.56 13.78 5.51
CA HIS A 158 0.76 13.63 4.89
C HIS A 158 1.88 13.87 5.88
N ASN A 159 1.79 14.89 6.73
CA ASN A 159 2.82 15.24 7.71
C ASN A 159 2.86 14.26 8.90
N ALA A 160 1.72 13.71 9.31
CA ALA A 160 1.65 12.72 10.37
C ALA A 160 2.39 11.41 9.99
N ILE A 161 2.40 11.03 8.72
CA ILE A 161 3.06 9.81 8.25
C ILE A 161 4.56 9.84 8.56
N PRO A 162 5.40 10.73 8.01
CA PRO A 162 6.84 10.77 8.29
C PRO A 162 7.15 11.32 9.69
N GLY A 163 6.31 12.20 10.23
CA GLY A 163 6.50 12.82 11.54
C GLY A 163 6.33 11.84 12.69
N GLU A 164 5.39 10.92 12.59
CA GLU A 164 4.95 10.04 13.67
C GLU A 164 4.88 8.57 13.25
N LEU A 165 4.04 8.22 12.27
CA LEU A 165 3.69 6.82 12.00
C LEU A 165 4.87 5.97 11.52
N LEU A 166 5.73 6.50 10.64
CA LEU A 166 6.97 5.83 10.21
C LEU A 166 7.96 5.57 11.35
N LYS A 167 7.82 6.32 12.45
CA LYS A 167 8.61 6.16 13.68
C LYS A 167 7.92 5.30 14.72
N ASN A 168 6.77 4.70 14.37
CA ASN A 168 5.90 3.95 15.27
C ASN A 168 5.44 4.76 16.50
N ILE A 169 5.23 6.07 16.30
CA ILE A 169 4.69 6.98 17.33
C ILE A 169 3.18 7.11 17.06
N LEU A 170 2.37 6.57 17.97
CA LEU A 170 0.91 6.55 17.87
C LEU A 170 0.32 7.45 18.96
N LYS A 171 -0.03 8.70 18.58
CA LYS A 171 -0.57 9.68 19.52
C LYS A 171 -2.10 9.68 19.51
N PRO A 172 -2.75 9.75 20.70
CA PRO A 172 -4.21 9.81 20.80
C PRO A 172 -4.82 11.03 20.07
N GLU A 173 -4.16 12.18 20.12
CA GLU A 173 -4.59 13.41 19.44
C GLU A 173 -4.52 13.27 17.92
N THR A 174 -3.49 12.61 17.40
CA THR A 174 -3.36 12.31 15.97
C THR A 174 -4.47 11.35 15.53
N LYS A 175 -4.74 10.30 16.32
CA LYS A 175 -5.85 9.38 16.08
C LYS A 175 -7.19 10.11 16.04
N ALA A 176 -7.46 10.97 17.04
CA ALA A 176 -8.70 11.74 17.12
C ALA A 176 -8.90 12.61 15.86
N ARG A 177 -7.84 13.26 15.37
CA ARG A 177 -7.90 14.09 14.16
C ARG A 177 -8.14 13.25 12.90
N PHE A 178 -7.52 12.08 12.77
CA PHE A 178 -7.81 11.15 11.68
C PHE A 178 -9.29 10.73 11.69
N LEU A 179 -9.85 10.42 12.85
CA LEU A 179 -11.26 10.03 12.97
C LEU A 179 -12.23 11.17 12.62
N GLU A 180 -11.89 12.41 12.99
CA GLU A 180 -12.66 13.59 12.57
C GLU A 180 -12.68 13.72 11.03
N ILE A 181 -11.51 13.59 10.38
CA ILE A 181 -11.40 13.63 8.91
C ILE A 181 -12.21 12.51 8.27
N ILE A 182 -12.10 11.28 8.79
CA ILE A 182 -12.85 10.12 8.32
C ILE A 182 -14.35 10.35 8.43
N ASN A 183 -14.83 10.82 9.58
CA ASN A 183 -16.25 11.11 9.79
C ASN A 183 -16.77 12.17 8.81
N ASN A 184 -15.99 13.22 8.54
CA ASN A 184 -16.36 14.22 7.53
C ASN A 184 -16.47 13.61 6.13
N LEU A 185 -15.59 12.69 5.74
CA LEU A 185 -15.68 12.00 4.46
C LEU A 185 -16.90 11.09 4.36
N ILE A 186 -17.24 10.39 5.44
CA ILE A 186 -18.46 9.56 5.53
C ILE A 186 -19.71 10.44 5.39
N LEU A 187 -19.79 11.58 6.09
CA LEU A 187 -20.89 12.55 5.98
C LEU A 187 -21.03 13.11 4.55
N ASN A 188 -19.94 13.17 3.79
CA ASN A 188 -19.94 13.58 2.37
C ASN A 188 -20.14 12.41 1.40
N GLY A 189 -20.54 11.23 1.90
CA GLY A 189 -20.98 10.10 1.10
C GLY A 189 -19.91 9.05 0.80
N ALA A 190 -18.80 9.00 1.56
CA ALA A 190 -17.89 7.87 1.48
C ALA A 190 -18.56 6.62 2.09
N GLU A 191 -18.64 5.55 1.30
CA GLU A 191 -19.21 4.26 1.68
C GLU A 191 -18.17 3.34 2.34
N GLY A 192 -16.88 3.66 2.20
CA GLY A 192 -15.76 2.94 2.77
C GLY A 192 -14.50 3.79 2.83
N ILE A 193 -13.55 3.38 3.67
CA ILE A 193 -12.29 4.08 3.90
C ILE A 193 -11.12 3.19 3.47
N VAL A 194 -10.29 3.67 2.54
CA VAL A 194 -9.06 3.02 2.11
C VAL A 194 -7.88 3.63 2.87
N LEU A 195 -7.19 2.79 3.64
CA LEU A 195 -5.95 3.17 4.32
C LEU A 195 -4.78 3.01 3.35
N GLY A 196 -4.57 4.04 2.52
CA GLY A 196 -3.62 4.09 1.41
C GLY A 196 -2.18 4.43 1.83
N CYS A 197 -1.85 4.21 3.08
CA CYS A 197 -0.50 4.19 3.60
C CYS A 197 -0.38 3.02 4.57
N THR A 198 0.69 2.27 4.46
CA THR A 198 0.92 1.02 5.20
C THR A 198 1.05 1.22 6.72
N GLU A 199 1.26 2.44 7.17
CA GLU A 199 1.37 2.82 8.58
C GLU A 199 0.04 3.30 9.20
N ILE A 200 -0.92 3.76 8.40
CA ILE A 200 -2.22 4.23 8.93
C ILE A 200 -2.99 3.10 9.65
N PRO A 201 -2.94 1.82 9.19
CA PRO A 201 -3.55 0.71 9.92
C PRO A 201 -3.00 0.47 11.33
N LEU A 202 -1.81 1.01 11.67
CA LEU A 202 -1.31 0.98 13.04
C LEU A 202 -2.14 1.88 13.97
N LEU A 203 -2.67 2.99 13.44
CA LEU A 203 -3.42 4.02 14.17
C LEU A 203 -4.93 3.81 14.10
N ILE A 204 -5.47 3.49 12.92
CA ILE A 204 -6.92 3.39 12.63
C ILE A 204 -7.28 1.93 12.35
N LYS A 205 -8.30 1.45 13.04
CA LYS A 205 -8.82 0.07 12.94
C LYS A 205 -10.27 0.07 12.46
N GLN A 206 -10.77 -1.10 12.06
CA GLN A 206 -12.18 -1.24 11.66
C GLN A 206 -13.16 -0.83 12.78
N GLU A 207 -12.85 -1.15 14.04
CA GLU A 207 -13.70 -0.81 15.19
C GLU A 207 -13.79 0.69 15.48
N ASP A 208 -12.89 1.49 14.91
CA ASP A 208 -12.89 2.95 15.05
C ASP A 208 -13.83 3.65 14.04
N VAL A 209 -14.29 2.94 12.99
CA VAL A 209 -14.94 3.53 11.81
C VAL A 209 -16.27 2.84 11.50
N ALA A 210 -17.31 3.64 11.23
CA ALA A 210 -18.67 3.15 11.02
C ALA A 210 -18.91 2.45 9.67
N VAL A 211 -18.02 2.66 8.69
CA VAL A 211 -18.08 2.04 7.37
C VAL A 211 -16.91 1.05 7.17
N PRO A 212 -16.96 0.15 6.16
CA PRO A 212 -15.86 -0.75 5.90
C PRO A 212 -14.51 -0.05 5.72
N VAL A 213 -13.47 -0.61 6.33
CA VAL A 213 -12.08 -0.13 6.23
C VAL A 213 -11.26 -1.12 5.39
N PHE A 214 -10.56 -0.60 4.39
CA PHE A 214 -9.70 -1.36 3.49
C PHE A 214 -8.23 -1.12 3.83
N ASP A 215 -7.65 -2.03 4.58
CA ASP A 215 -6.20 -2.06 4.83
C ASP A 215 -5.48 -2.56 3.58
N THR A 216 -4.84 -1.63 2.86
CA THR A 216 -4.19 -1.94 1.59
C THR A 216 -3.00 -2.89 1.74
N THR A 217 -2.31 -2.91 2.89
CA THR A 217 -1.20 -3.82 3.16
C THR A 217 -1.68 -5.26 3.28
N PHE A 218 -2.74 -5.46 4.08
CA PHE A 218 -3.36 -6.77 4.25
C PHE A 218 -3.94 -7.31 2.94
N ILE A 219 -4.70 -6.47 2.22
CA ILE A 219 -5.33 -6.81 0.94
C ILE A 219 -4.27 -7.21 -0.10
N HIS A 220 -3.20 -6.43 -0.22
CA HIS A 220 -2.13 -6.68 -1.17
C HIS A 220 -1.35 -7.96 -0.83
N SER A 221 -1.07 -8.19 0.46
CA SER A 221 -0.45 -9.41 0.96
C SER A 221 -1.29 -10.65 0.62
N LYS A 222 -2.61 -10.56 0.83
CA LYS A 222 -3.56 -11.63 0.48
C LYS A 222 -3.58 -11.92 -1.02
N ALA A 223 -3.57 -10.89 -1.86
CA ALA A 223 -3.51 -11.04 -3.32
C ALA A 223 -2.21 -11.75 -3.77
N ALA A 224 -1.08 -11.46 -3.11
CA ALA A 224 0.18 -12.17 -3.34
C ALA A 224 0.10 -13.64 -2.96
N VAL A 225 -0.53 -13.97 -1.83
CA VAL A 225 -0.77 -15.37 -1.43
C VAL A 225 -1.69 -16.08 -2.40
N ASP A 226 -2.76 -15.42 -2.86
CA ASP A 226 -3.66 -15.96 -3.88
C ASP A 226 -2.93 -16.29 -5.18
N PHE A 227 -1.95 -15.47 -5.56
CA PHE A 227 -1.08 -15.74 -6.71
C PHE A 227 -0.11 -16.90 -6.44
N ALA A 228 0.51 -16.93 -5.27
CA ALA A 228 1.55 -17.89 -4.94
C ALA A 228 1.04 -19.34 -4.78
N LEU A 229 -0.26 -19.51 -4.48
CA LEU A 229 -0.90 -20.80 -4.27
C LEU A 229 -1.64 -21.34 -5.52
N LYS A 230 -1.68 -20.58 -6.60
CA LYS A 230 -2.13 -21.05 -7.94
C LYS A 230 -0.98 -21.80 -8.62
#